data_118b2fae6a2118e28b2cb548a8bd5fac
#
_entry.id   118b2fae6a2118e28b2cb548a8bd5fac
#
_cell.length_a   1.000
_cell.length_b   1.000
_cell.length_c   1.000
_cell.angle_alpha   90.00
_cell.angle_beta   90.00
_cell.angle_gamma   90.00
#
_symmetry.space_group_name_H-M   'P 1'
#
loop_
_entity.id
_entity.type
_entity.pdbx_description
1 polymer ?
#
loop_
_entity_poly.entity_id
_entity_poly.type
_entity_poly.pdbx_seq_one_letter_code
_entity_poly.pdbx_strand_id
1 'polypeptide(L)'
;MRSFASDNNSGVHPLVMEALNRANRDHAVGYGDDVWTEEAVRKIREAFTPDCEPLFVFNGTGSNAVALQLCTRPYNSVICAETAHIYVDECGAPARMTGCQIRPVATPDGKLTPELVRPYLCHFGEQHHSQPGAFYISQCTELGTVYRPDEIRALTELAHRHGMYVHMDGARVANACAALNLSFRQSTVDCGIDILSFGGTKNGLMLGESVIIFNPALKKEACFVRKQSAQLASKLRYLSCQFTAYLTDDLWLKNASHANRMAQLLYAGLKELPGVRFMQKVESNQLFLTMPRPVIDNLLKDYFFYFWNEEENEIRFVTSFDTTEQDIEELLRAIRRYCH
;
A
#
# COMPACT_ATOMS: atom_id res chain seq x y z
N MET A 1 10.05 4.14 -23.66
CA MET A 1 8.60 3.89 -23.53
C MET A 1 8.19 4.25 -22.10
N ARG A 2 7.22 5.18 -21.93
CA ARG A 2 6.65 5.49 -20.61
C ARG A 2 5.68 4.38 -20.18
N SER A 3 5.78 3.93 -18.94
CA SER A 3 4.87 2.93 -18.38
C SER A 3 3.79 3.61 -17.52
N PHE A 4 2.55 3.17 -17.69
CA PHE A 4 1.41 3.49 -16.84
C PHE A 4 0.85 2.24 -16.14
N ALA A 5 1.62 1.15 -16.10
CA ALA A 5 1.20 -0.12 -15.54
C ALA A 5 1.27 -0.13 -14.00
N SER A 6 2.31 0.46 -13.44
CA SER A 6 2.56 0.47 -12.00
C SER A 6 3.55 1.56 -11.61
N ASP A 7 3.37 2.14 -10.45
CA ASP A 7 4.34 3.02 -9.78
C ASP A 7 5.63 2.27 -9.36
N ASN A 8 5.62 0.93 -9.36
CA ASN A 8 6.85 0.12 -9.25
C ASN A 8 7.79 0.24 -10.46
N ASN A 9 7.31 0.77 -11.60
CA ASN A 9 8.10 0.89 -12.82
C ASN A 9 8.89 2.21 -12.87
N SER A 10 8.65 3.12 -11.94
CA SER A 10 9.43 4.36 -11.79
C SER A 10 10.84 4.07 -11.27
N GLY A 11 11.76 5.00 -11.53
CA GLY A 11 13.09 4.95 -10.96
C GLY A 11 13.12 5.30 -9.47
N VAL A 12 14.32 5.40 -8.93
CA VAL A 12 14.55 5.85 -7.55
C VAL A 12 14.63 7.37 -7.52
N HIS A 13 14.00 8.00 -6.52
CA HIS A 13 14.08 9.44 -6.35
C HIS A 13 15.54 9.90 -6.09
N PRO A 14 16.04 10.97 -6.73
CA PRO A 14 17.45 11.42 -6.58
C PRO A 14 17.91 11.60 -5.14
N LEU A 15 17.08 12.20 -4.26
CA LEU A 15 17.41 12.38 -2.85
C LEU A 15 17.55 11.05 -2.09
N VAL A 16 16.83 10.01 -2.51
CA VAL A 16 16.98 8.66 -1.96
C VAL A 16 18.31 8.05 -2.42
N MET A 17 18.69 8.21 -3.68
CA MET A 17 20.03 7.80 -4.18
C MET A 17 21.15 8.51 -3.44
N GLU A 18 21.01 9.79 -3.14
CA GLU A 18 21.99 10.52 -2.32
C GLU A 18 22.09 9.97 -0.90
N ALA A 19 20.96 9.60 -0.28
CA ALA A 19 20.95 8.98 1.05
C ALA A 19 21.67 7.64 1.03
N LEU A 20 21.45 6.80 0.02
CA LEU A 20 22.17 5.53 -0.19
C LEU A 20 23.67 5.75 -0.36
N ASN A 21 24.08 6.74 -1.16
CA ASN A 21 25.49 7.09 -1.35
C ASN A 21 26.14 7.60 -0.05
N ARG A 22 25.40 8.34 0.78
CA ARG A 22 25.90 8.75 2.11
C ARG A 22 26.04 7.57 3.05
N ALA A 23 25.07 6.65 3.08
CA ALA A 23 25.10 5.45 3.90
C ALA A 23 26.17 4.43 3.45
N ASN A 24 26.68 4.56 2.22
CA ASN A 24 27.73 3.67 1.67
C ASN A 24 29.16 4.09 2.08
N ARG A 25 29.29 4.91 3.12
CA ARG A 25 30.59 5.32 3.66
C ARG A 25 30.92 4.51 4.90
N ASP A 26 32.20 4.16 5.04
CA ASP A 26 32.74 3.52 6.22
C ASP A 26 32.03 2.22 6.65
N HIS A 27 32.44 1.69 7.78
CA HIS A 27 31.83 0.52 8.40
C HIS A 27 30.72 0.95 9.37
N ALA A 28 29.63 0.19 9.40
CA ALA A 28 28.57 0.32 10.38
C ALA A 28 28.16 -1.07 10.88
N VAL A 29 27.72 -1.16 12.13
CA VAL A 29 27.24 -2.42 12.71
C VAL A 29 26.05 -2.93 11.89
N GLY A 30 25.98 -4.23 11.68
CA GLY A 30 24.90 -4.85 10.91
C GLY A 30 23.59 -4.97 11.68
N TYR A 31 22.54 -5.38 10.98
CA TYR A 31 21.22 -5.77 11.52
C TYR A 31 20.42 -4.64 12.19
N GLY A 32 20.83 -3.39 12.01
CA GLY A 32 20.10 -2.21 12.49
C GLY A 32 20.68 -1.54 13.73
N ASP A 33 21.79 -2.03 14.24
CA ASP A 33 22.53 -1.40 15.36
C ASP A 33 23.46 -0.30 14.83
N ASP A 34 22.92 0.61 13.99
CA ASP A 34 23.67 1.66 13.31
C ASP A 34 22.94 2.99 13.33
N VAL A 35 23.69 4.08 13.17
CA VAL A 35 23.18 5.46 13.24
C VAL A 35 22.14 5.79 12.15
N TRP A 36 22.22 5.12 10.99
CA TRP A 36 21.28 5.32 9.89
C TRP A 36 19.91 4.74 10.23
N THR A 37 19.90 3.58 10.87
CA THR A 37 18.68 2.91 11.32
C THR A 37 18.08 3.65 12.50
N GLU A 38 18.88 4.12 13.45
CA GLU A 38 18.43 4.95 14.57
C GLU A 38 17.74 6.22 14.08
N GLU A 39 18.33 6.93 13.12
CA GLU A 39 17.76 8.14 12.53
C GLU A 39 16.44 7.86 11.80
N ALA A 40 16.35 6.77 11.04
CA ALA A 40 15.13 6.39 10.35
C ALA A 40 13.99 6.03 11.34
N VAL A 41 14.32 5.31 12.43
CA VAL A 41 13.38 5.01 13.52
C VAL A 41 12.86 6.31 14.16
N ARG A 42 13.76 7.26 14.45
CA ARG A 42 13.38 8.56 14.99
C ARG A 42 12.41 9.30 14.07
N LYS A 43 12.71 9.37 12.77
CA LYS A 43 11.84 9.99 11.75
C LYS A 43 10.46 9.33 11.65
N ILE A 44 10.39 8.03 11.70
CA ILE A 44 9.12 7.29 11.70
C ILE A 44 8.33 7.62 12.98
N ARG A 45 8.97 7.64 14.15
CA ARG A 45 8.31 7.99 15.39
C ARG A 45 7.78 9.44 15.41
N GLU A 46 8.49 10.36 14.77
CA GLU A 46 8.02 11.75 14.58
C GLU A 46 6.80 11.82 13.65
N ALA A 47 6.78 11.03 12.59
CA ALA A 47 5.70 11.03 11.60
C ALA A 47 4.41 10.35 12.10
N PHE A 48 4.49 9.37 12.99
CA PHE A 48 3.37 8.58 13.47
C PHE A 48 3.09 8.80 14.98
N THR A 49 3.89 8.19 15.83
CA THR A 49 3.81 8.33 17.30
C THR A 49 5.13 7.89 17.94
N PRO A 50 5.57 8.55 19.05
CA PRO A 50 6.82 8.20 19.74
C PRO A 50 6.89 6.75 20.19
N ASP A 51 5.74 6.14 20.48
CA ASP A 51 5.65 4.79 21.01
C ASP A 51 5.59 3.69 19.93
N CYS A 52 5.62 4.02 18.63
CA CYS A 52 5.57 2.98 17.61
C CYS A 52 6.90 2.21 17.49
N GLU A 53 6.79 0.96 17.02
CA GLU A 53 7.95 0.08 16.76
C GLU A 53 8.06 -0.18 15.25
N PRO A 54 9.00 0.46 14.53
CA PRO A 54 9.22 0.21 13.12
C PRO A 54 10.21 -0.92 12.87
N LEU A 55 9.87 -1.82 11.97
CA LEU A 55 10.72 -2.92 11.51
C LEU A 55 10.91 -2.79 10.00
N PHE A 56 12.12 -2.49 9.55
CA PHE A 56 12.41 -2.44 8.11
C PHE A 56 12.47 -3.84 7.51
N VAL A 57 11.86 -4.01 6.34
CA VAL A 57 11.71 -5.27 5.60
C VAL A 57 11.95 -5.05 4.11
N PHE A 58 12.16 -6.10 3.33
CA PHE A 58 12.59 -5.98 1.93
C PHE A 58 11.47 -5.56 0.96
N ASN A 59 10.22 -6.02 1.19
CA ASN A 59 9.12 -5.83 0.24
C ASN A 59 7.75 -5.90 0.92
N GLY A 60 6.69 -5.53 0.17
CA GLY A 60 5.31 -5.48 0.64
C GLY A 60 4.78 -6.83 1.10
N THR A 61 4.97 -7.90 0.32
CA THR A 61 4.54 -9.26 0.68
C THR A 61 5.17 -9.71 1.99
N GLY A 62 6.48 -9.46 2.18
CA GLY A 62 7.17 -9.73 3.44
C GLY A 62 6.64 -8.89 4.59
N SER A 63 6.29 -7.63 4.35
CA SER A 63 5.66 -6.75 5.33
C SER A 63 4.30 -7.30 5.78
N ASN A 64 3.43 -7.63 4.82
CA ASN A 64 2.11 -8.18 5.10
C ASN A 64 2.19 -9.51 5.85
N ALA A 65 3.12 -10.39 5.45
CA ALA A 65 3.34 -11.67 6.12
C ALA A 65 3.81 -11.50 7.56
N VAL A 66 4.76 -10.59 7.83
CA VAL A 66 5.24 -10.28 9.19
C VAL A 66 4.12 -9.68 10.03
N ALA A 67 3.39 -8.70 9.50
CA ALA A 67 2.30 -8.04 10.20
C ALA A 67 1.19 -9.03 10.59
N LEU A 68 0.77 -9.87 9.65
CA LEU A 68 -0.29 -10.86 9.91
C LEU A 68 0.16 -11.97 10.87
N GLN A 69 1.42 -12.41 10.84
CA GLN A 69 1.96 -13.35 11.84
C GLN A 69 1.91 -12.78 13.26
N LEU A 70 2.08 -11.47 13.42
CA LEU A 70 1.97 -10.80 14.71
C LEU A 70 0.51 -10.68 15.18
N CYS A 71 -0.41 -10.39 14.25
CA CYS A 71 -1.83 -10.19 14.56
C CYS A 71 -2.61 -11.49 14.77
N THR A 72 -2.09 -12.64 14.36
CA THR A 72 -2.90 -13.88 14.26
C THR A 72 -2.18 -15.10 14.83
N ARG A 73 -2.94 -16.19 14.95
CA ARG A 73 -2.45 -17.55 15.21
C ARG A 73 -2.97 -18.47 14.10
N PRO A 74 -2.37 -19.64 13.83
CA PRO A 74 -2.72 -20.50 12.70
C PRO A 74 -4.21 -20.90 12.61
N TYR A 75 -4.93 -20.88 13.72
CA TYR A 75 -6.36 -21.18 13.78
C TYR A 75 -7.26 -19.96 13.51
N ASN A 76 -6.66 -18.77 13.29
CA ASN A 76 -7.45 -17.57 13.00
C ASN A 76 -7.88 -17.50 11.54
N SER A 77 -8.80 -16.60 11.26
CA SER A 77 -9.08 -16.08 9.94
C SER A 77 -8.80 -14.58 9.86
N VAL A 78 -8.37 -14.15 8.67
CA VAL A 78 -8.17 -12.75 8.30
C VAL A 78 -9.25 -12.36 7.32
N ILE A 79 -10.04 -11.35 7.65
CA ILE A 79 -11.15 -10.85 6.83
C ILE A 79 -10.63 -9.66 6.02
N CYS A 80 -10.76 -9.71 4.69
CA CYS A 80 -10.26 -8.69 3.77
C CYS A 80 -11.23 -8.48 2.60
N ALA A 81 -11.08 -7.40 1.83
CA ALA A 81 -11.79 -7.26 0.56
C ALA A 81 -11.38 -8.37 -0.42
N GLU A 82 -12.27 -8.76 -1.32
CA GLU A 82 -11.97 -9.77 -2.35
C GLU A 82 -10.87 -9.31 -3.33
N THR A 83 -10.63 -8.01 -3.44
CA THR A 83 -9.56 -7.41 -4.23
C THR A 83 -8.25 -7.25 -3.46
N ALA A 84 -8.23 -7.58 -2.16
CA ALA A 84 -7.07 -7.39 -1.30
C ALA A 84 -5.83 -8.11 -1.81
N HIS A 85 -4.68 -7.43 -1.81
CA HIS A 85 -3.41 -7.91 -2.32
C HIS A 85 -3.01 -9.27 -1.71
N ILE A 86 -3.23 -9.46 -0.40
CA ILE A 86 -2.96 -10.73 0.30
C ILE A 86 -3.80 -11.91 -0.19
N TYR A 87 -4.95 -11.64 -0.82
CA TYR A 87 -5.83 -12.66 -1.37
C TYR A 87 -5.53 -12.95 -2.84
N VAL A 88 -5.24 -11.90 -3.64
CA VAL A 88 -5.16 -12.00 -5.10
C VAL A 88 -3.72 -12.11 -5.60
N ASP A 89 -2.78 -11.26 -5.12
CA ASP A 89 -1.51 -10.98 -5.79
C ASP A 89 -0.25 -11.36 -4.98
N GLU A 90 -0.38 -12.16 -3.90
CA GLU A 90 0.78 -12.62 -3.11
C GLU A 90 1.03 -14.13 -3.19
N CYS A 91 0.47 -14.80 -4.19
CA CYS A 91 0.67 -16.24 -4.42
C CYS A 91 0.42 -17.09 -3.15
N GLY A 92 -0.52 -16.66 -2.29
CA GLY A 92 -0.83 -17.33 -1.03
C GLY A 92 0.22 -17.20 0.06
N ALA A 93 1.24 -16.32 -0.09
CA ALA A 93 2.32 -16.17 0.88
C ALA A 93 1.82 -15.87 2.31
N PRO A 94 0.89 -14.92 2.54
CA PRO A 94 0.39 -14.67 3.89
C PRO A 94 -0.29 -15.89 4.52
N ALA A 95 -1.16 -16.58 3.78
CA ALA A 95 -1.81 -17.81 4.27
C ALA A 95 -0.77 -18.91 4.57
N ARG A 96 0.23 -19.08 3.71
CA ARG A 96 1.33 -20.06 3.90
C ARG A 96 2.15 -19.77 5.14
N MET A 97 2.48 -18.50 5.40
CA MET A 97 3.37 -18.11 6.48
C MET A 97 2.66 -18.00 7.84
N THR A 98 1.37 -17.64 7.84
CA THR A 98 0.56 -17.53 9.06
C THR A 98 -0.16 -18.82 9.43
N GLY A 99 -0.50 -19.64 8.44
CA GLY A 99 -1.43 -20.76 8.59
C GLY A 99 -2.90 -20.34 8.66
N CYS A 100 -3.20 -19.05 8.56
CA CYS A 100 -4.56 -18.50 8.69
C CYS A 100 -5.40 -18.73 7.45
N GLN A 101 -6.71 -18.84 7.65
CA GLN A 101 -7.67 -18.74 6.57
C GLN A 101 -7.84 -17.27 6.13
N ILE A 102 -7.66 -16.98 4.85
CA ILE A 102 -8.04 -15.68 4.29
C ILE A 102 -9.52 -15.75 3.88
N ARG A 103 -10.34 -14.82 4.37
CA ARG A 103 -11.79 -14.75 4.11
C ARG A 103 -12.11 -13.48 3.32
N PRO A 104 -12.26 -13.59 1.99
CA PRO A 104 -12.59 -12.45 1.14
C PRO A 104 -14.06 -12.02 1.33
N VAL A 105 -14.28 -10.73 1.26
CA VAL A 105 -15.59 -10.06 1.30
C VAL A 105 -15.79 -9.32 -0.01
N ALA A 106 -16.89 -9.57 -0.69
CA ALA A 106 -17.25 -8.84 -1.90
C ALA A 106 -17.51 -7.37 -1.56
N THR A 107 -16.88 -6.48 -2.31
CA THR A 107 -16.95 -5.04 -2.09
C THR A 107 -17.13 -4.29 -3.42
N PRO A 108 -17.91 -3.21 -3.47
CA PRO A 108 -18.12 -2.46 -4.71
C PRO A 108 -16.92 -1.57 -5.08
N ASP A 109 -16.09 -1.21 -4.11
CA ASP A 109 -15.04 -0.20 -4.23
C ASP A 109 -13.72 -0.59 -3.51
N GLY A 110 -13.56 -1.86 -3.15
CA GLY A 110 -12.38 -2.35 -2.43
C GLY A 110 -12.40 -2.07 -0.92
N LYS A 111 -13.46 -1.45 -0.39
CA LYS A 111 -13.54 -1.10 1.03
C LYS A 111 -14.41 -2.06 1.82
N LEU A 112 -13.90 -2.54 2.94
CA LEU A 112 -14.72 -3.17 3.99
C LEU A 112 -15.58 -2.10 4.67
N THR A 113 -16.77 -2.49 5.10
CA THR A 113 -17.61 -1.71 6.01
C THR A 113 -18.11 -2.59 7.15
N PRO A 114 -18.53 -2.02 8.30
CA PRO A 114 -19.10 -2.80 9.38
C PRO A 114 -20.25 -3.71 8.94
N GLU A 115 -21.08 -3.28 8.00
CA GLU A 115 -22.21 -4.05 7.47
C GLU A 115 -21.72 -5.25 6.67
N LEU A 116 -20.75 -5.07 5.79
CA LEU A 116 -20.19 -6.13 4.95
C LEU A 116 -19.43 -7.18 5.75
N VAL A 117 -18.74 -6.80 6.82
CA VAL A 117 -17.96 -7.74 7.62
C VAL A 117 -18.77 -8.45 8.70
N ARG A 118 -19.93 -7.91 9.11
CA ARG A 118 -20.78 -8.47 10.17
C ARG A 118 -21.10 -9.96 10.00
N PRO A 119 -21.45 -10.49 8.82
CA PRO A 119 -21.71 -11.92 8.63
C PRO A 119 -20.50 -12.82 8.90
N TYR A 120 -19.30 -12.28 8.87
CA TYR A 120 -18.04 -12.99 9.11
C TYR A 120 -17.65 -13.02 10.59
N LEU A 121 -18.29 -12.20 11.43
CA LEU A 121 -18.07 -12.12 12.88
C LEU A 121 -18.97 -13.12 13.60
N CYS A 122 -18.71 -14.40 13.40
CA CYS A 122 -19.51 -15.51 13.94
C CYS A 122 -18.61 -16.64 14.43
N HIS A 123 -19.19 -17.59 15.16
CA HIS A 123 -18.53 -18.81 15.64
C HIS A 123 -17.36 -18.58 16.60
N PHE A 124 -17.33 -17.45 17.30
CA PHE A 124 -16.33 -17.21 18.35
C PHE A 124 -16.39 -18.29 19.44
N GLY A 125 -15.25 -18.92 19.74
CA GLY A 125 -15.13 -20.00 20.72
C GLY A 125 -15.58 -21.39 20.26
N GLU A 126 -16.08 -21.52 19.02
CA GLU A 126 -16.47 -22.82 18.45
C GLU A 126 -15.25 -23.50 17.82
N GLN A 127 -14.83 -24.63 18.39
CA GLN A 127 -13.60 -25.33 17.98
C GLN A 127 -13.57 -25.85 16.53
N HIS A 128 -14.73 -25.97 15.89
CA HIS A 128 -14.85 -26.46 14.51
C HIS A 128 -14.65 -25.39 13.45
N HIS A 129 -14.51 -24.11 13.84
CA HIS A 129 -14.41 -22.97 12.94
C HIS A 129 -13.13 -22.19 13.16
N SER A 130 -12.55 -21.66 12.07
CA SER A 130 -11.48 -20.66 12.18
C SER A 130 -11.98 -19.43 12.93
N GLN A 131 -11.20 -18.95 13.88
CA GLN A 131 -11.59 -17.83 14.73
C GLN A 131 -11.25 -16.49 14.06
N PRO A 132 -12.21 -15.54 13.87
CA PRO A 132 -11.89 -14.23 13.38
C PRO A 132 -10.79 -13.57 14.22
N GLY A 133 -9.66 -13.18 13.60
CA GLY A 133 -8.49 -12.68 14.32
C GLY A 133 -8.05 -11.29 13.89
N ALA A 134 -8.24 -10.95 12.61
CA ALA A 134 -7.87 -9.65 12.12
C ALA A 134 -8.73 -9.18 10.93
N PHE A 135 -8.91 -7.86 10.81
CA PHE A 135 -9.24 -7.23 9.55
C PHE A 135 -7.94 -6.81 8.84
N TYR A 136 -7.96 -6.96 7.52
CA TYR A 136 -6.96 -6.40 6.62
C TYR A 136 -7.63 -5.39 5.71
N ILE A 137 -7.12 -4.17 5.68
CA ILE A 137 -7.57 -3.09 4.79
C ILE A 137 -6.39 -2.51 4.03
N SER A 138 -6.60 -2.05 2.81
CA SER A 138 -5.55 -1.42 1.99
C SER A 138 -5.80 0.08 1.83
N GLN A 139 -4.75 0.88 1.99
CA GLN A 139 -4.81 2.33 1.85
C GLN A 139 -3.69 2.84 0.91
N CYS A 140 -3.97 3.32 -0.33
CA CYS A 140 -5.30 3.23 -0.98
C CYS A 140 -5.69 1.76 -1.25
N THR A 141 -6.97 1.53 -1.51
CA THR A 141 -7.43 0.19 -1.92
C THR A 141 -6.82 -0.22 -3.26
N GLU A 142 -6.91 -1.47 -3.61
CA GLU A 142 -6.45 -2.00 -4.90
C GLU A 142 -7.21 -1.41 -6.09
N LEU A 143 -8.43 -0.89 -5.84
CA LEU A 143 -9.24 -0.18 -6.82
C LEU A 143 -9.01 1.35 -6.83
N GLY A 144 -7.99 1.84 -6.10
CA GLY A 144 -7.59 3.25 -6.09
C GLY A 144 -8.47 4.18 -5.25
N THR A 145 -9.48 3.64 -4.57
CA THR A 145 -10.32 4.40 -3.64
C THR A 145 -9.61 4.62 -2.30
N VAL A 146 -10.10 5.57 -1.52
CA VAL A 146 -9.46 5.99 -0.28
C VAL A 146 -10.41 5.90 0.90
N TYR A 147 -10.02 5.18 1.95
CA TYR A 147 -10.74 5.17 3.22
C TYR A 147 -10.63 6.54 3.90
N ARG A 148 -11.76 7.06 4.37
CA ARG A 148 -11.82 8.23 5.24
C ARG A 148 -11.53 7.81 6.69
N PRO A 149 -11.05 8.72 7.55
CA PRO A 149 -10.76 8.40 8.95
C PRO A 149 -11.94 7.83 9.76
N ASP A 150 -13.15 8.26 9.46
CA ASP A 150 -14.37 7.74 10.09
C ASP A 150 -14.70 6.32 9.62
N GLU A 151 -14.49 5.98 8.36
CA GLU A 151 -14.64 4.62 7.83
C GLU A 151 -13.62 3.67 8.50
N ILE A 152 -12.35 4.11 8.67
CA ILE A 152 -11.33 3.32 9.36
C ILE A 152 -11.71 3.13 10.83
N ARG A 153 -12.09 4.21 11.54
CA ARG A 153 -12.50 4.11 12.94
C ARG A 153 -13.67 3.16 13.15
N ALA A 154 -14.66 3.18 12.28
CA ALA A 154 -15.79 2.27 12.38
C ALA A 154 -15.36 0.79 12.32
N LEU A 155 -14.35 0.46 11.50
CA LEU A 155 -13.79 -0.90 11.41
C LEU A 155 -12.90 -1.25 12.61
N THR A 156 -12.02 -0.34 13.04
CA THR A 156 -11.13 -0.59 14.17
C THR A 156 -11.90 -0.75 15.47
N GLU A 157 -12.90 0.09 15.73
CA GLU A 157 -13.79 -0.05 16.89
C GLU A 157 -14.57 -1.37 16.85
N LEU A 158 -15.03 -1.80 15.67
CA LEU A 158 -15.71 -3.07 15.53
C LEU A 158 -14.76 -4.25 15.83
N ALA A 159 -13.56 -4.24 15.24
CA ALA A 159 -12.54 -5.26 15.46
C ALA A 159 -12.18 -5.37 16.96
N HIS A 160 -11.87 -4.25 17.59
CA HIS A 160 -11.43 -4.19 18.99
C HIS A 160 -12.51 -4.66 19.96
N ARG A 161 -13.81 -4.38 19.70
CA ARG A 161 -14.92 -4.95 20.50
C ARG A 161 -14.96 -6.49 20.50
N HIS A 162 -14.41 -7.10 19.44
CA HIS A 162 -14.33 -8.56 19.32
C HIS A 162 -12.94 -9.13 19.67
N GLY A 163 -12.02 -8.31 20.20
CA GLY A 163 -10.67 -8.73 20.53
C GLY A 163 -9.79 -9.03 19.30
N MET A 164 -10.17 -8.49 18.13
CA MET A 164 -9.45 -8.63 16.87
C MET A 164 -8.52 -7.44 16.64
N TYR A 165 -7.52 -7.61 15.77
CA TYR A 165 -6.61 -6.55 15.32
C TYR A 165 -6.99 -6.02 13.94
N VAL A 166 -6.50 -4.82 13.60
CA VAL A 166 -6.61 -4.25 12.26
C VAL A 166 -5.23 -3.99 11.68
N HIS A 167 -4.91 -4.72 10.62
CA HIS A 167 -3.72 -4.49 9.80
C HIS A 167 -4.09 -3.62 8.59
N MET A 168 -3.36 -2.53 8.42
CA MET A 168 -3.45 -1.69 7.22
C MET A 168 -2.27 -1.96 6.29
N ASP A 169 -2.56 -2.41 5.07
CA ASP A 169 -1.59 -2.34 3.97
C ASP A 169 -1.51 -0.89 3.48
N GLY A 170 -0.41 -0.26 3.78
CA GLY A 170 -0.12 1.13 3.43
C GLY A 170 0.84 1.27 2.25
N ALA A 171 0.82 0.32 1.28
CA ALA A 171 1.66 0.40 0.09
C ALA A 171 1.52 1.74 -0.65
N ARG A 172 0.35 2.38 -0.54
CA ARG A 172 0.07 3.73 -1.07
C ARG A 172 -0.56 4.67 -0.04
N VAL A 173 -0.29 4.47 1.24
CA VAL A 173 -0.82 5.35 2.31
C VAL A 173 -0.40 6.81 2.11
N ALA A 174 0.76 7.07 1.53
CA ALA A 174 1.20 8.41 1.18
C ALA A 174 0.25 9.10 0.18
N ASN A 175 -0.21 8.37 -0.85
CA ASN A 175 -1.16 8.88 -1.82
C ASN A 175 -2.52 9.18 -1.19
N ALA A 176 -2.98 8.32 -0.28
CA ALA A 176 -4.22 8.56 0.47
C ALA A 176 -4.11 9.78 1.41
N CYS A 177 -3.01 9.90 2.15
CA CYS A 177 -2.75 11.06 3.01
C CYS A 177 -2.70 12.35 2.20
N ALA A 178 -2.02 12.35 1.04
CA ALA A 178 -1.97 13.50 0.14
C ALA A 178 -3.37 13.86 -0.41
N ALA A 179 -4.17 12.87 -0.81
CA ALA A 179 -5.52 13.08 -1.32
C ALA A 179 -6.47 13.67 -0.27
N LEU A 180 -6.31 13.29 0.99
CA LEU A 180 -7.15 13.72 2.10
C LEU A 180 -6.59 14.96 2.83
N ASN A 181 -5.38 15.40 2.48
CA ASN A 181 -4.64 16.43 3.21
C ASN A 181 -4.49 16.11 4.71
N LEU A 182 -4.09 14.88 5.00
CA LEU A 182 -3.91 14.34 6.35
C LEU A 182 -2.45 13.93 6.59
N SER A 183 -2.03 13.96 7.85
CA SER A 183 -0.79 13.32 8.27
C SER A 183 -0.93 11.80 8.33
N PHE A 184 0.19 11.07 8.34
CA PHE A 184 0.18 9.62 8.57
C PHE A 184 -0.49 9.28 9.90
N ARG A 185 -0.20 10.01 10.98
CA ARG A 185 -0.82 9.82 12.28
C ARG A 185 -2.34 9.89 12.22
N GLN A 186 -2.90 10.93 11.57
CA GLN A 186 -4.34 11.13 11.44
C GLN A 186 -5.02 10.02 10.64
N SER A 187 -4.31 9.42 9.68
CA SER A 187 -4.83 8.34 8.82
C SER A 187 -4.63 6.94 9.40
N THR A 188 -3.87 6.77 10.49
CA THR A 188 -3.52 5.46 11.06
C THR A 188 -3.75 5.42 12.57
N VAL A 189 -2.86 6.00 13.36
CA VAL A 189 -2.86 5.95 14.84
C VAL A 189 -4.15 6.49 15.41
N ASP A 190 -4.56 7.69 14.98
CA ASP A 190 -5.77 8.36 15.46
C ASP A 190 -7.06 7.68 14.97
N CYS A 191 -6.94 6.71 14.06
CA CYS A 191 -8.01 5.84 13.59
C CYS A 191 -8.03 4.45 14.26
N GLY A 192 -7.08 4.16 15.15
CA GLY A 192 -7.02 2.91 15.91
C GLY A 192 -6.40 1.73 15.15
N ILE A 193 -5.60 1.96 14.09
CA ILE A 193 -4.85 0.90 13.42
C ILE A 193 -3.83 0.29 14.38
N ASP A 194 -3.75 -1.03 14.43
CA ASP A 194 -2.84 -1.77 15.31
C ASP A 194 -1.45 -1.92 14.70
N ILE A 195 -1.38 -2.17 13.39
CA ILE A 195 -0.16 -2.42 12.65
C ILE A 195 -0.31 -1.98 11.20
N LEU A 196 0.76 -1.41 10.65
CA LEU A 196 0.81 -0.84 9.30
C LEU A 196 1.97 -1.47 8.51
N SER A 197 1.71 -1.92 7.28
CA SER A 197 2.73 -2.11 6.26
C SER A 197 2.99 -0.76 5.58
N PHE A 198 4.01 -0.03 6.02
CA PHE A 198 4.30 1.33 5.53
C PHE A 198 5.10 1.26 4.24
N GLY A 199 4.46 1.61 3.12
CA GLY A 199 5.02 1.55 1.79
C GLY A 199 5.92 2.73 1.45
N GLY A 200 7.09 2.42 0.87
CA GLY A 200 8.02 3.41 0.36
C GLY A 200 8.41 3.17 -1.10
N THR A 201 8.50 1.91 -1.52
CA THR A 201 8.96 1.52 -2.86
C THR A 201 8.14 2.18 -3.97
N LYS A 202 6.82 2.22 -3.86
CA LYS A 202 5.93 2.81 -4.87
C LYS A 202 5.94 4.34 -4.91
N ASN A 203 6.63 4.98 -3.97
CA ASN A 203 6.68 6.44 -3.85
C ASN A 203 8.11 7.01 -3.84
N GLY A 204 9.02 6.34 -4.56
CA GLY A 204 10.35 6.84 -4.87
C GLY A 204 11.52 6.19 -4.13
N LEU A 205 11.31 5.22 -3.23
CA LEU A 205 12.38 4.42 -2.68
C LEU A 205 12.88 3.40 -3.71
N MET A 206 14.12 2.94 -3.55
CA MET A 206 14.70 1.87 -4.37
C MET A 206 14.03 0.54 -4.07
N LEU A 207 13.92 0.21 -2.79
CA LEU A 207 13.27 -0.98 -2.26
C LEU A 207 13.11 -0.82 -0.74
N GLY A 208 12.18 -1.57 -0.18
CA GLY A 208 12.01 -1.63 1.27
C GLY A 208 10.72 -0.99 1.73
N GLU A 209 10.16 -1.65 2.74
CA GLU A 209 8.96 -1.25 3.45
C GLU A 209 9.27 -1.23 4.94
N SER A 210 8.36 -0.69 5.75
CA SER A 210 8.46 -0.79 7.19
C SER A 210 7.17 -1.34 7.78
N VAL A 211 7.27 -2.40 8.59
CA VAL A 211 6.15 -2.80 9.46
C VAL A 211 6.18 -1.89 10.67
N ILE A 212 5.16 -1.06 10.85
CA ILE A 212 5.05 -0.14 11.99
C ILE A 212 3.98 -0.67 12.95
N ILE A 213 4.41 -1.01 14.16
CA ILE A 213 3.55 -1.59 15.20
C ILE A 213 3.12 -0.48 16.16
N PHE A 214 1.83 -0.20 16.21
CA PHE A 214 1.23 0.78 17.12
C PHE A 214 0.74 0.11 18.40
N ASN A 215 0.13 -1.08 18.30
CA ASN A 215 -0.41 -1.79 19.45
C ASN A 215 0.71 -2.45 20.28
N PRO A 216 0.87 -2.11 21.57
CA PRO A 216 1.93 -2.65 22.41
C PRO A 216 1.92 -4.18 22.55
N ALA A 217 0.74 -4.81 22.45
CA ALA A 217 0.61 -6.25 22.58
C ALA A 217 1.33 -7.04 21.48
N LEU A 218 1.58 -6.40 20.31
CA LEU A 218 2.21 -7.01 19.14
C LEU A 218 3.74 -6.85 19.10
N LYS A 219 4.34 -6.05 19.99
CA LYS A 219 5.77 -5.68 19.92
C LYS A 219 6.71 -6.77 20.41
N LYS A 220 6.32 -7.54 21.43
CA LYS A 220 7.21 -8.45 22.16
C LYS A 220 7.94 -9.47 21.28
N GLU A 221 7.27 -10.00 20.27
CA GLU A 221 7.79 -11.07 19.41
C GLU A 221 8.24 -10.56 18.03
N ALA A 222 8.09 -9.27 17.76
CA ALA A 222 8.18 -8.68 16.44
C ALA A 222 9.55 -8.88 15.76
N CYS A 223 10.65 -8.72 16.47
CA CYS A 223 11.99 -8.93 15.95
C CYS A 223 12.25 -10.40 15.59
N PHE A 224 11.70 -11.36 16.35
CA PHE A 224 11.83 -12.78 16.07
C PHE A 224 11.02 -13.18 14.83
N VAL A 225 9.76 -12.70 14.73
CA VAL A 225 8.90 -12.94 13.57
C VAL A 225 9.55 -12.37 12.31
N ARG A 226 10.06 -11.11 12.33
CA ARG A 226 10.80 -10.54 11.21
C ARG A 226 11.99 -11.41 10.79
N LYS A 227 12.80 -11.88 11.76
CA LYS A 227 13.97 -12.71 11.46
C LYS A 227 13.57 -14.07 10.89
N GLN A 228 12.57 -14.72 11.47
CA GLN A 228 12.05 -16.01 11.03
C GLN A 228 11.47 -15.95 9.61
N SER A 229 10.83 -14.81 9.27
CA SER A 229 10.28 -14.52 7.94
C SER A 229 11.35 -14.14 6.90
N ALA A 230 12.64 -14.24 7.22
CA ALA A 230 13.78 -13.86 6.38
C ALA A 230 13.78 -12.37 5.97
N GLN A 231 13.12 -11.49 6.73
CA GLN A 231 12.96 -10.06 6.43
C GLN A 231 13.98 -9.15 7.14
N LEU A 232 14.95 -9.70 7.88
CA LEU A 232 16.02 -8.93 8.51
C LEU A 232 17.26 -8.87 7.61
N ALA A 233 17.50 -7.72 6.99
CA ALA A 233 18.69 -7.46 6.20
C ALA A 233 19.94 -7.34 7.07
N SER A 234 21.06 -7.97 6.69
CA SER A 234 22.34 -7.82 7.41
C SER A 234 22.90 -6.40 7.29
N LYS A 235 22.82 -5.79 6.11
CA LYS A 235 23.19 -4.38 5.90
C LYS A 235 21.95 -3.48 5.93
N LEU A 236 21.26 -3.45 7.10
CA LEU A 236 19.97 -2.80 7.25
C LEU A 236 20.01 -1.30 6.92
N ARG A 237 21.13 -0.64 7.14
CA ARG A 237 21.35 0.78 6.84
C ARG A 237 20.92 1.19 5.43
N TYR A 238 21.02 0.29 4.44
CA TYR A 238 20.61 0.61 3.05
C TYR A 238 19.09 0.59 2.86
N LEU A 239 18.34 -0.09 3.72
CA LEU A 239 16.88 0.03 3.76
C LEU A 239 16.47 1.28 4.54
N SER A 240 17.01 1.44 5.75
CA SER A 240 16.59 2.47 6.69
C SER A 240 16.92 3.90 6.23
N CYS A 241 18.13 4.15 5.67
CA CYS A 241 18.51 5.49 5.23
C CYS A 241 17.58 6.09 4.15
N GLN A 242 16.92 5.24 3.38
CA GLN A 242 15.94 5.67 2.39
C GLN A 242 14.71 6.29 3.07
N PHE A 243 14.24 5.72 4.20
CA PHE A 243 13.14 6.28 4.98
C PHE A 243 13.49 7.62 5.63
N THR A 244 14.76 7.80 6.02
CA THR A 244 15.25 9.12 6.48
C THR A 244 15.06 10.17 5.38
N ALA A 245 15.50 9.89 4.16
CA ALA A 245 15.29 10.81 3.03
C ALA A 245 13.81 11.02 2.72
N TYR A 246 13.02 9.95 2.71
CA TYR A 246 11.61 9.93 2.39
C TYR A 246 10.77 10.80 3.34
N LEU A 247 11.11 10.81 4.64
CA LEU A 247 10.43 11.57 5.69
C LEU A 247 11.06 12.94 5.96
N THR A 248 12.11 13.31 5.23
CA THR A 248 12.75 14.63 5.34
C THR A 248 12.11 15.60 4.34
N ASP A 249 11.84 16.83 4.78
CA ASP A 249 11.30 17.94 3.97
C ASP A 249 10.04 17.56 3.17
N ASP A 250 9.21 16.70 3.74
CA ASP A 250 7.95 16.22 3.16
C ASP A 250 8.12 15.60 1.76
N LEU A 251 9.25 14.92 1.49
CA LEU A 251 9.49 14.28 0.21
C LEU A 251 8.37 13.30 -0.14
N TRP A 252 7.91 12.50 0.82
CA TRP A 252 6.81 11.57 0.67
C TRP A 252 5.53 12.25 0.16
N LEU A 253 5.22 13.44 0.72
CA LEU A 253 4.03 14.22 0.36
C LEU A 253 4.17 14.84 -1.02
N LYS A 254 5.34 15.40 -1.34
CA LYS A 254 5.64 15.97 -2.67
C LYS A 254 5.47 14.93 -3.76
N ASN A 255 6.04 13.75 -3.58
CA ASN A 255 5.96 12.64 -4.52
C ASN A 255 4.50 12.16 -4.71
N ALA A 256 3.80 11.89 -3.62
CA ALA A 256 2.41 11.40 -3.64
C ALA A 256 1.45 12.44 -4.23
N SER A 257 1.58 13.72 -3.83
CA SER A 257 0.76 14.81 -4.36
C SER A 257 0.98 14.99 -5.87
N HIS A 258 2.22 14.90 -6.33
CA HIS A 258 2.53 14.95 -7.75
C HIS A 258 1.88 13.80 -8.52
N ALA A 259 2.05 12.55 -8.04
CA ALA A 259 1.44 11.38 -8.66
C ALA A 259 -0.09 11.51 -8.74
N ASN A 260 -0.74 11.89 -7.63
CA ASN A 260 -2.19 12.12 -7.61
C ASN A 260 -2.62 13.23 -8.59
N ARG A 261 -1.86 14.33 -8.69
CA ARG A 261 -2.14 15.41 -9.63
C ARG A 261 -2.05 14.94 -11.09
N MET A 262 -1.06 14.11 -11.43
CA MET A 262 -0.95 13.51 -12.77
C MET A 262 -2.17 12.62 -13.09
N ALA A 263 -2.64 11.84 -12.13
CA ALA A 263 -3.85 11.04 -12.27
C ALA A 263 -5.09 11.93 -12.54
N GLN A 264 -5.22 13.03 -11.80
CA GLN A 264 -6.33 13.98 -12.01
C GLN A 264 -6.26 14.68 -13.37
N LEU A 265 -5.07 15.02 -13.88
CA LEU A 265 -4.91 15.57 -15.24
C LEU A 265 -5.33 14.55 -16.30
N LEU A 266 -4.93 13.28 -16.15
CA LEU A 266 -5.33 12.21 -17.06
C LEU A 266 -6.84 12.00 -17.00
N TYR A 267 -7.43 11.94 -15.80
CA TYR A 267 -8.88 11.83 -15.60
C TYR A 267 -9.64 12.97 -16.29
N ALA A 268 -9.23 14.22 -16.08
CA ALA A 268 -9.86 15.39 -16.68
C ALA A 268 -9.83 15.35 -18.22
N GLY A 269 -8.75 14.82 -18.80
CA GLY A 269 -8.61 14.67 -20.24
C GLY A 269 -9.41 13.52 -20.86
N LEU A 270 -9.81 12.52 -20.05
CA LEU A 270 -10.48 11.30 -20.50
C LEU A 270 -12.00 11.29 -20.23
N LYS A 271 -12.48 11.95 -19.17
CA LYS A 271 -13.84 11.79 -18.65
C LYS A 271 -14.95 12.17 -19.64
N GLU A 272 -14.66 13.01 -20.63
CA GLU A 272 -15.61 13.44 -21.65
C GLU A 272 -15.41 12.72 -23.01
N LEU A 273 -14.43 11.79 -23.11
CA LEU A 273 -14.18 11.09 -24.36
C LEU A 273 -15.24 10.01 -24.61
N PRO A 274 -15.81 9.94 -25.83
CA PRO A 274 -16.77 8.91 -26.18
C PRO A 274 -16.15 7.51 -26.02
N GLY A 275 -16.94 6.58 -25.43
CA GLY A 275 -16.52 5.20 -25.22
C GLY A 275 -15.59 4.97 -24.03
N VAL A 276 -15.21 6.02 -23.28
CA VAL A 276 -14.46 5.90 -22.02
C VAL A 276 -15.45 5.95 -20.85
N ARG A 277 -15.35 4.97 -19.95
CA ARG A 277 -16.15 4.91 -18.73
C ARG A 277 -15.25 4.56 -17.55
N PHE A 278 -15.28 5.38 -16.51
CA PHE A 278 -14.58 5.10 -15.25
C PHE A 278 -15.37 4.12 -14.40
N MET A 279 -14.69 3.09 -13.92
CA MET A 279 -15.27 2.02 -13.09
C MET A 279 -15.23 2.40 -11.60
N GLN A 280 -14.26 3.24 -11.21
CA GLN A 280 -14.09 3.74 -9.85
C GLN A 280 -13.86 5.26 -9.86
N LYS A 281 -14.11 5.89 -8.71
CA LYS A 281 -13.70 7.29 -8.49
C LYS A 281 -12.18 7.39 -8.49
N VAL A 282 -11.63 8.37 -9.17
CA VAL A 282 -10.19 8.65 -9.17
C VAL A 282 -9.85 9.45 -7.91
N GLU A 283 -9.50 8.76 -6.84
CA GLU A 283 -9.19 9.36 -5.53
C GLU A 283 -7.68 9.36 -5.21
N SER A 284 -6.87 8.62 -5.97
CA SER A 284 -5.43 8.50 -5.78
C SER A 284 -4.68 8.60 -7.12
N ASN A 285 -3.53 7.93 -7.22
CA ASN A 285 -2.73 7.88 -8.45
C ASN A 285 -3.14 6.73 -9.40
N GLN A 286 -4.31 6.13 -9.21
CA GLN A 286 -4.80 4.99 -9.99
C GLN A 286 -6.11 5.35 -10.69
N LEU A 287 -6.26 4.92 -11.95
CA LEU A 287 -7.47 5.08 -12.76
C LEU A 287 -7.91 3.71 -13.28
N PHE A 288 -9.16 3.35 -13.04
CA PHE A 288 -9.80 2.13 -13.54
C PHE A 288 -10.89 2.55 -14.51
N LEU A 289 -10.77 2.11 -15.76
CA LEU A 289 -11.66 2.56 -16.82
C LEU A 289 -11.80 1.51 -17.92
N THR A 290 -12.93 1.53 -18.60
CA THR A 290 -13.14 0.79 -19.84
C THR A 290 -12.99 1.71 -21.04
N MET A 291 -12.54 1.17 -22.18
CA MET A 291 -12.55 1.83 -23.49
C MET A 291 -12.66 0.78 -24.59
N PRO A 292 -12.98 1.19 -25.85
CA PRO A 292 -13.10 0.23 -26.95
C PRO A 292 -11.82 -0.60 -27.15
N ARG A 293 -11.97 -1.91 -27.32
CA ARG A 293 -10.85 -2.84 -27.50
C ARG A 293 -9.84 -2.41 -28.57
N PRO A 294 -10.24 -1.91 -29.77
CA PRO A 294 -9.29 -1.44 -30.77
C PRO A 294 -8.42 -0.27 -30.29
N VAL A 295 -8.93 0.59 -29.41
CA VAL A 295 -8.17 1.69 -28.79
C VAL A 295 -7.11 1.11 -27.86
N ILE A 296 -7.48 0.17 -27.00
CA ILE A 296 -6.57 -0.52 -26.08
C ILE A 296 -5.44 -1.23 -26.84
N ASP A 297 -5.79 -2.02 -27.87
CA ASP A 297 -4.83 -2.79 -28.65
C ASP A 297 -3.83 -1.89 -29.41
N ASN A 298 -4.26 -0.71 -29.83
CA ASN A 298 -3.36 0.27 -30.44
C ASN A 298 -2.45 0.95 -29.40
N LEU A 299 -2.99 1.30 -28.23
CA LEU A 299 -2.20 1.92 -27.17
C LEU A 299 -1.12 1.00 -26.61
N LEU A 300 -1.39 -0.31 -26.51
CA LEU A 300 -0.42 -1.32 -26.04
C LEU A 300 0.82 -1.46 -26.95
N LYS A 301 0.80 -0.93 -28.17
CA LYS A 301 1.98 -0.89 -29.06
C LYS A 301 3.03 0.11 -28.58
N ASP A 302 2.57 1.21 -27.95
CA ASP A 302 3.41 2.36 -27.59
C ASP A 302 3.53 2.58 -26.09
N TYR A 303 2.56 2.08 -25.31
CA TYR A 303 2.48 2.26 -23.86
C TYR A 303 2.35 0.90 -23.15
N PHE A 304 2.88 0.82 -21.94
CA PHE A 304 2.70 -0.36 -21.09
C PHE A 304 1.74 -0.05 -19.95
N PHE A 305 0.64 -0.81 -19.88
CA PHE A 305 -0.36 -0.81 -18.81
C PHE A 305 -1.03 -2.19 -18.72
N TYR A 306 -1.77 -2.45 -17.64
CA TYR A 306 -2.43 -3.74 -17.45
C TYR A 306 -3.91 -3.70 -17.78
N PHE A 307 -4.43 -4.81 -18.35
CA PHE A 307 -5.82 -5.13 -18.19
C PHE A 307 -6.10 -5.42 -16.71
N TRP A 308 -7.16 -4.83 -16.18
CA TRP A 308 -7.69 -5.20 -14.88
C TRP A 308 -8.73 -6.31 -15.02
N ASN A 309 -9.63 -6.20 -15.99
CA ASN A 309 -10.55 -7.24 -16.44
C ASN A 309 -10.57 -7.25 -17.98
N GLU A 310 -9.98 -8.29 -18.58
CA GLU A 310 -9.86 -8.36 -20.04
C GLU A 310 -11.20 -8.59 -20.72
N GLU A 311 -12.13 -9.35 -20.10
CA GLU A 311 -13.45 -9.63 -20.65
C GLU A 311 -14.30 -8.34 -20.77
N GLU A 312 -14.18 -7.45 -19.79
CA GLU A 312 -14.89 -6.17 -19.74
C GLU A 312 -14.14 -5.03 -20.46
N ASN A 313 -12.94 -5.29 -21.02
CA ASN A 313 -12.02 -4.27 -21.54
C ASN A 313 -11.70 -3.19 -20.49
N GLU A 314 -11.65 -3.59 -19.23
CA GLU A 314 -11.24 -2.71 -18.15
C GLU A 314 -9.72 -2.70 -18.03
N ILE A 315 -9.15 -1.51 -18.02
CA ILE A 315 -7.71 -1.28 -17.87
C ILE A 315 -7.43 -0.43 -16.64
N ARG A 316 -6.20 -0.55 -16.16
CA ARG A 316 -5.69 0.29 -15.08
C ARG A 316 -4.54 1.15 -15.57
N PHE A 317 -4.64 2.47 -15.37
CA PHE A 317 -3.50 3.38 -15.44
C PHE A 317 -3.03 3.76 -14.04
N VAL A 318 -1.73 3.82 -13.87
CA VAL A 318 -1.08 4.28 -12.62
C VAL A 318 -0.06 5.36 -12.98
N THR A 319 -0.15 6.50 -12.29
CA THR A 319 0.85 7.56 -12.35
C THR A 319 1.81 7.47 -11.17
N SER A 320 3.02 7.98 -11.32
CA SER A 320 4.08 7.93 -10.31
C SER A 320 4.69 9.30 -10.06
N PHE A 321 5.59 9.37 -9.08
CA PHE A 321 6.24 10.63 -8.70
C PHE A 321 7.07 11.26 -9.84
N ASP A 322 7.45 10.48 -10.86
CA ASP A 322 8.24 10.91 -12.02
C ASP A 322 7.42 11.02 -13.32
N THR A 323 6.11 10.80 -13.27
CA THR A 323 5.21 11.03 -14.41
C THR A 323 5.14 12.53 -14.69
N THR A 324 5.41 12.95 -15.93
CA THR A 324 5.38 14.38 -16.31
C THR A 324 4.04 14.77 -16.95
N GLU A 325 3.73 16.07 -16.97
CA GLU A 325 2.58 16.60 -17.72
C GLU A 325 2.67 16.27 -19.20
N GLN A 326 3.88 16.29 -19.77
CA GLN A 326 4.13 15.89 -21.17
C GLN A 326 3.75 14.43 -21.41
N ASP A 327 4.09 13.50 -20.49
CA ASP A 327 3.68 12.09 -20.59
C ASP A 327 2.16 11.95 -20.64
N ILE A 328 1.44 12.74 -19.82
CA ILE A 328 -0.03 12.75 -19.80
C ILE A 328 -0.59 13.31 -21.12
N GLU A 329 -0.05 14.42 -21.62
CA GLU A 329 -0.50 15.01 -22.89
C GLU A 329 -0.25 14.07 -24.07
N GLU A 330 0.89 13.38 -24.11
CA GLU A 330 1.20 12.40 -25.15
C GLU A 330 0.25 11.21 -25.11
N LEU A 331 -0.03 10.66 -23.92
CA LEU A 331 -1.01 9.58 -23.76
C LEU A 331 -2.41 10.04 -24.20
N LEU A 332 -2.86 11.22 -23.77
CA LEU A 332 -4.17 11.77 -24.16
C LEU A 332 -4.27 11.99 -25.67
N ARG A 333 -3.22 12.47 -26.32
CA ARG A 333 -3.19 12.61 -27.79
C ARG A 333 -3.29 11.27 -28.50
N ALA A 334 -2.60 10.24 -28.00
CA ALA A 334 -2.67 8.89 -28.55
C ALA A 334 -4.09 8.31 -28.38
N ILE A 335 -4.69 8.43 -27.20
CA ILE A 335 -6.06 7.94 -26.96
C ILE A 335 -7.06 8.63 -27.90
N ARG A 336 -7.02 9.96 -28.00
CA ARG A 336 -7.91 10.73 -28.89
C ARG A 336 -7.80 10.32 -30.35
N ARG A 337 -6.56 10.05 -30.81
CA ARG A 337 -6.28 9.61 -32.19
C ARG A 337 -6.96 8.26 -32.50
N TYR A 338 -7.08 7.37 -31.52
CA TYR A 338 -7.65 6.04 -31.72
C TYR A 338 -9.15 5.95 -31.36
N CYS A 339 -9.70 6.96 -30.68
CA CYS A 339 -11.15 7.07 -30.41
C CYS A 339 -11.95 7.62 -31.59
N HIS A 340 -11.31 8.09 -32.65
CA HIS A 340 -11.90 8.56 -33.91
C HIS A 340 -11.67 7.54 -35.01
#